data_5edaf7fffcb89e2784fbd318757d13cb
#
_entry.id   5edaf7fffcb89e2784fbd318757d13cb
#
_cell.length_a   1.000
_cell.length_b   1.000
_cell.length_c   1.000
_cell.angle_alpha   90.00
_cell.angle_beta   90.00
_cell.angle_gamma   90.00
#
_symmetry.space_group_name_H-M   'P 1'
#
loop_
_entity.id
_entity.type
_entity.pdbx_description
1 polymer ?
#
loop_
_entity_poly.entity_id
_entity_poly.type
_entity_poly.pdbx_seq_one_letter_code
_entity_poly.pdbx_strand_id
1 'polypeptide(L)'
;GSPENPLQALIFDSVYDSYKGVIIFARIMEGTIKKGTNMLMMATGAKAEVVEVGTFGAGQFFPCDELSAGMVGYITASLKNVKDTRVGDTVTDADNPCAEPLPGYKKVNSMVFCGIYPADGAKYPDLRDALEKLQLNDAALQYEPETSVALGFGFRCGFLGLLHLEIIQERLEREYNLDLVTTAPSVIYKVHQTDGTVFDLTNPTNLPDPSTIEYMEEPIVSAEIMVTKEYVGAIMTLCQERRGTYISMEYMEETRALLKYELPLNEIIYDFFDALKSRSRGYASFDYEMKGYQQSDLVKLDILINRETVDALSFIVHSSTAYERARKICEKLKEEIPRHLFEI
;
A
#
# COMPACT_ATOMS: atom_id res chain seq x y z
N GLY A 1 -31.50 -6.88 -9.28
CA GLY A 1 -31.79 -5.49 -9.61
C GLY A 1 -32.73 -5.35 -10.78
N SER A 2 -33.23 -4.14 -11.00
CA SER A 2 -34.12 -3.85 -12.12
C SER A 2 -33.40 -2.96 -13.15
N PRO A 3 -33.49 -3.30 -14.48
CA PRO A 3 -32.91 -2.44 -15.53
C PRO A 3 -33.52 -1.04 -15.60
N GLU A 4 -34.69 -0.83 -15.03
CA GLU A 4 -35.41 0.45 -15.06
C GLU A 4 -35.04 1.40 -13.91
N ASN A 5 -34.36 0.88 -12.88
CA ASN A 5 -33.90 1.70 -11.77
C ASN A 5 -32.74 2.61 -12.19
N PRO A 6 -32.46 3.67 -11.44
CA PRO A 6 -31.24 4.45 -11.67
C PRO A 6 -30.00 3.58 -11.65
N LEU A 7 -29.06 3.85 -12.56
CA LEU A 7 -27.85 3.06 -12.72
C LEU A 7 -27.03 3.01 -11.43
N GLN A 8 -26.69 1.80 -11.00
CA GLN A 8 -25.69 1.53 -9.98
C GLN A 8 -24.79 0.39 -10.45
N ALA A 9 -23.55 0.71 -10.74
CA ALA A 9 -22.54 -0.29 -11.15
C ALA A 9 -21.35 -0.22 -10.21
N LEU A 10 -20.84 -1.37 -9.82
CA LEU A 10 -19.67 -1.49 -8.95
C LEU A 10 -18.43 -1.72 -9.80
N ILE A 11 -17.43 -0.85 -9.66
CA ILE A 11 -16.13 -1.00 -10.31
C ILE A 11 -15.32 -2.03 -9.53
N PHE A 12 -14.91 -3.12 -10.18
CA PHE A 12 -14.05 -4.11 -9.54
C PHE A 12 -12.63 -4.14 -10.11
N ASP A 13 -12.40 -3.47 -11.26
CA ASP A 13 -11.07 -3.30 -11.82
C ASP A 13 -11.06 -2.13 -12.81
N SER A 14 -9.88 -1.59 -13.09
CA SER A 14 -9.67 -0.62 -14.16
C SER A 14 -8.26 -0.74 -14.70
N VAL A 15 -8.11 -0.60 -16.01
CA VAL A 15 -6.81 -0.69 -16.68
C VAL A 15 -6.71 0.40 -17.72
N TYR A 16 -5.48 0.77 -18.07
CA TYR A 16 -5.21 1.65 -19.18
C TYR A 16 -4.80 0.84 -20.41
N ASP A 17 -5.47 1.09 -21.52
CA ASP A 17 -5.17 0.51 -22.81
C ASP A 17 -4.75 1.62 -23.77
N SER A 18 -3.68 1.40 -24.54
CA SER A 18 -3.14 2.43 -25.45
C SER A 18 -4.11 2.82 -26.58
N TYR A 19 -5.05 1.96 -26.92
CA TYR A 19 -6.05 2.22 -27.97
C TYR A 19 -7.38 2.72 -27.40
N LYS A 20 -7.86 2.10 -26.33
CA LYS A 20 -9.19 2.35 -25.76
C LYS A 20 -9.18 3.40 -24.65
N GLY A 21 -7.99 3.78 -24.15
CA GLY A 21 -7.88 4.61 -22.97
C GLY A 21 -8.16 3.83 -21.69
N VAL A 22 -8.81 4.47 -20.73
CA VAL A 22 -9.20 3.80 -19.49
C VAL A 22 -10.35 2.84 -19.75
N ILE A 23 -10.17 1.57 -19.37
CA ILE A 23 -11.20 0.54 -19.41
C ILE A 23 -11.63 0.23 -17.97
N ILE A 24 -12.92 0.37 -17.72
CA ILE A 24 -13.52 0.07 -16.41
C ILE A 24 -14.20 -1.29 -16.49
N PHE A 25 -13.90 -2.16 -15.54
CA PHE A 25 -14.61 -3.44 -15.38
C PHE A 25 -15.60 -3.30 -14.23
N ALA A 26 -16.86 -3.51 -14.53
CA ALA A 26 -17.93 -3.26 -13.58
C ALA A 26 -19.00 -4.34 -13.59
N ARG A 27 -19.65 -4.50 -12.44
CA ARG A 27 -20.86 -5.29 -12.28
C ARG A 27 -22.04 -4.34 -12.16
N ILE A 28 -23.02 -4.52 -13.05
CA ILE A 28 -24.24 -3.71 -13.04
C ILE A 28 -25.18 -4.30 -11.99
N MET A 29 -25.46 -3.54 -10.95
CA MET A 29 -26.35 -3.96 -9.87
C MET A 29 -27.78 -3.51 -10.12
N GLU A 30 -27.94 -2.26 -10.60
CA GLU A 30 -29.24 -1.65 -10.94
C GLU A 30 -29.09 -0.83 -12.21
N GLY A 31 -30.17 -0.73 -12.98
CA GLY A 31 -30.22 0.12 -14.14
C GLY A 31 -29.56 -0.45 -15.38
N THR A 32 -29.26 0.43 -16.30
CA THR A 32 -28.69 0.10 -17.63
C THR A 32 -27.65 1.17 -18.00
N ILE A 33 -26.53 0.74 -18.55
CA ILE A 33 -25.51 1.62 -19.11
C ILE A 33 -25.29 1.28 -20.57
N LYS A 34 -25.17 2.32 -21.42
CA LYS A 34 -24.98 2.18 -22.86
C LYS A 34 -24.09 3.30 -23.39
N LYS A 35 -23.68 3.17 -24.63
CA LYS A 35 -23.00 4.27 -25.35
C LYS A 35 -23.79 5.57 -25.24
N GLY A 36 -23.12 6.66 -24.91
CA GLY A 36 -23.73 7.97 -24.75
C GLY A 36 -24.22 8.30 -23.35
N THR A 37 -24.22 7.32 -22.41
CA THR A 37 -24.56 7.59 -21.02
C THR A 37 -23.52 8.56 -20.42
N ASN A 38 -23.99 9.62 -19.76
CA ASN A 38 -23.12 10.52 -18.99
C ASN A 38 -22.88 9.89 -17.64
N MET A 39 -21.79 9.14 -17.49
CA MET A 39 -21.51 8.47 -16.24
C MET A 39 -20.86 9.40 -15.21
N LEU A 40 -21.17 9.13 -13.95
CA LEU A 40 -20.61 9.80 -12.78
C LEU A 40 -20.01 8.74 -11.86
N MET A 41 -18.73 8.90 -11.53
CA MET A 41 -18.07 8.12 -10.46
C MET A 41 -18.36 8.82 -9.14
N MET A 42 -19.11 8.16 -8.26
CA MET A 42 -19.66 8.81 -7.06
C MET A 42 -18.61 9.21 -6.03
N ALA A 43 -17.52 8.43 -5.90
CA ALA A 43 -16.47 8.73 -4.93
C ALA A 43 -15.52 9.84 -5.40
N THR A 44 -15.14 9.83 -6.67
CA THR A 44 -14.20 10.81 -7.22
C THR A 44 -14.87 12.06 -7.76
N GLY A 45 -16.16 11.96 -8.10
CA GLY A 45 -16.91 13.03 -8.77
C GLY A 45 -16.59 13.17 -10.25
N ALA A 46 -15.76 12.29 -10.81
CA ALA A 46 -15.39 12.34 -12.22
C ALA A 46 -16.60 12.00 -13.09
N LYS A 47 -16.73 12.73 -14.21
CA LYS A 47 -17.79 12.54 -15.19
C LYS A 47 -17.18 12.28 -16.56
N ALA A 48 -17.79 11.40 -17.33
CA ALA A 48 -17.41 11.14 -18.69
C ALA A 48 -18.55 10.51 -19.47
N GLU A 49 -18.59 10.78 -20.79
CA GLU A 49 -19.52 10.12 -21.69
C GLU A 49 -19.00 8.72 -22.04
N VAL A 50 -19.87 7.71 -21.95
CA VAL A 50 -19.56 6.34 -22.30
C VAL A 50 -19.37 6.22 -23.81
N VAL A 51 -18.23 5.70 -24.24
CA VAL A 51 -17.89 5.49 -25.66
C VAL A 51 -18.30 4.09 -26.12
N GLU A 52 -18.03 3.08 -25.30
CA GLU A 52 -18.33 1.67 -25.61
C GLU A 52 -18.64 0.89 -24.35
N VAL A 53 -19.54 -0.05 -24.44
CA VAL A 53 -19.79 -1.07 -23.41
C VAL A 53 -19.76 -2.44 -24.06
N GLY A 54 -19.46 -3.47 -23.27
CA GLY A 54 -19.43 -4.82 -23.77
C GLY A 54 -19.12 -5.85 -22.70
N THR A 55 -19.03 -7.10 -23.12
CA THR A 55 -18.63 -8.23 -22.28
C THR A 55 -17.21 -8.65 -22.64
N PHE A 56 -16.61 -9.46 -21.80
CA PHE A 56 -15.25 -9.92 -22.02
C PHE A 56 -15.07 -11.37 -21.58
N GLY A 57 -14.11 -12.04 -22.20
CA GLY A 57 -13.76 -13.42 -21.86
C GLY A 57 -12.63 -13.92 -22.76
N ALA A 58 -11.81 -14.86 -22.26
CA ALA A 58 -10.68 -15.44 -22.98
C ALA A 58 -9.75 -14.41 -23.62
N GLY A 59 -9.52 -13.27 -22.93
CA GLY A 59 -8.66 -12.19 -23.41
C GLY A 59 -9.24 -11.32 -24.52
N GLN A 60 -10.53 -11.45 -24.82
CA GLN A 60 -11.20 -10.69 -25.87
C GLN A 60 -12.32 -9.82 -25.32
N PHE A 61 -12.60 -8.71 -26.02
CA PHE A 61 -13.68 -7.79 -25.74
C PHE A 61 -14.78 -7.94 -26.80
N PHE A 62 -16.02 -8.02 -26.34
CA PHE A 62 -17.19 -8.18 -27.21
C PHE A 62 -18.13 -7.00 -26.99
N PRO A 63 -18.06 -5.95 -27.85
CA PRO A 63 -18.99 -4.82 -27.76
C PRO A 63 -20.45 -5.26 -27.82
N CYS A 64 -21.30 -4.57 -27.08
CA CYS A 64 -22.74 -4.80 -27.09
C CYS A 64 -23.48 -3.45 -27.00
N ASP A 65 -24.80 -3.49 -27.17
CA ASP A 65 -25.61 -2.28 -27.17
C ASP A 65 -25.73 -1.66 -25.77
N GLU A 66 -25.87 -2.50 -24.75
CA GLU A 66 -26.06 -2.08 -23.37
C GLU A 66 -25.66 -3.16 -22.38
N LEU A 67 -25.36 -2.73 -21.17
CA LEU A 67 -25.21 -3.59 -20.01
C LEU A 67 -26.34 -3.28 -19.03
N SER A 68 -27.08 -4.28 -18.60
CA SER A 68 -28.18 -4.10 -17.67
C SER A 68 -27.96 -4.87 -16.35
N ALA A 69 -28.83 -4.60 -15.37
CA ALA A 69 -28.75 -5.18 -14.05
C ALA A 69 -28.50 -6.69 -14.07
N GLY A 70 -27.48 -7.13 -13.33
CA GLY A 70 -27.03 -8.52 -13.26
C GLY A 70 -25.86 -8.87 -14.18
N MET A 71 -25.54 -8.01 -15.13
CA MET A 71 -24.44 -8.25 -16.08
C MET A 71 -23.10 -7.76 -15.53
N VAL A 72 -22.04 -8.44 -15.96
CA VAL A 72 -20.66 -8.02 -15.75
C VAL A 72 -20.07 -7.65 -17.11
N GLY A 73 -19.42 -6.53 -17.19
CA GLY A 73 -18.87 -6.08 -18.46
C GLY A 73 -17.81 -5.00 -18.31
N TYR A 74 -17.40 -4.48 -19.45
CA TYR A 74 -16.46 -3.36 -19.51
C TYR A 74 -17.12 -2.09 -20.03
N ILE A 75 -16.55 -0.97 -19.62
CA ILE A 75 -17.00 0.37 -20.02
C ILE A 75 -15.76 1.15 -20.44
N THR A 76 -15.81 1.76 -21.62
CA THR A 76 -14.80 2.74 -22.03
C THR A 76 -15.43 4.12 -22.10
N ALA A 77 -14.65 5.13 -21.75
CA ALA A 77 -15.10 6.50 -21.76
C ALA A 77 -13.90 7.43 -21.99
N SER A 78 -14.19 8.70 -22.24
CA SER A 78 -13.16 9.72 -22.47
C SER A 78 -12.47 10.16 -21.16
N LEU A 79 -12.02 9.21 -20.38
CA LEU A 79 -11.24 9.44 -19.16
C LEU A 79 -9.76 9.40 -19.48
N LYS A 80 -9.02 10.39 -18.98
CA LYS A 80 -7.58 10.52 -19.27
C LYS A 80 -6.73 9.81 -18.21
N ASN A 81 -7.28 9.52 -17.04
CA ASN A 81 -6.51 9.03 -15.90
C ASN A 81 -7.28 7.94 -15.15
N VAL A 82 -6.62 6.80 -14.93
CA VAL A 82 -7.17 5.69 -14.16
C VAL A 82 -7.46 6.08 -12.70
N LYS A 83 -6.85 7.15 -12.20
CA LYS A 83 -7.15 7.70 -10.86
C LYS A 83 -8.60 8.14 -10.70
N ASP A 84 -9.26 8.50 -11.80
CA ASP A 84 -10.66 8.91 -11.77
C ASP A 84 -11.60 7.72 -11.59
N THR A 85 -11.08 6.50 -11.70
CA THR A 85 -11.82 5.26 -11.53
C THR A 85 -11.24 4.46 -10.37
N ARG A 86 -11.89 4.45 -9.22
CA ARG A 86 -11.44 3.67 -8.07
C ARG A 86 -12.15 2.32 -8.02
N VAL A 87 -11.40 1.27 -7.78
CA VAL A 87 -11.97 -0.04 -7.48
C VAL A 87 -12.84 0.09 -6.23
N GLY A 88 -14.07 -0.42 -6.31
CA GLY A 88 -15.06 -0.29 -5.26
C GLY A 88 -15.97 0.92 -5.39
N ASP A 89 -15.67 1.87 -6.27
CA ASP A 89 -16.54 3.02 -6.52
C ASP A 89 -17.81 2.60 -7.26
N THR A 90 -18.83 3.43 -7.15
CA THR A 90 -20.11 3.28 -7.84
C THR A 90 -20.17 4.20 -9.04
N VAL A 91 -20.50 3.62 -10.20
CA VAL A 91 -20.84 4.37 -11.41
C VAL A 91 -22.36 4.56 -11.45
N THR A 92 -22.79 5.78 -11.67
CA THR A 92 -24.20 6.12 -11.91
C THR A 92 -24.35 6.97 -13.16
N ASP A 93 -25.59 7.23 -13.56
CA ASP A 93 -25.91 8.16 -14.65
C ASP A 93 -26.02 9.57 -14.06
N ALA A 94 -25.20 10.50 -14.53
CA ALA A 94 -25.21 11.87 -14.07
C ALA A 94 -26.56 12.58 -14.33
N ASP A 95 -27.27 12.17 -15.37
CA ASP A 95 -28.59 12.76 -15.73
C ASP A 95 -29.75 12.16 -14.91
N ASN A 96 -29.54 11.00 -14.28
CA ASN A 96 -30.51 10.34 -13.40
C ASN A 96 -29.74 9.58 -12.31
N PRO A 97 -29.08 10.30 -11.40
CA PRO A 97 -28.20 9.64 -10.43
C PRO A 97 -28.98 8.82 -9.41
N CYS A 98 -28.36 7.72 -8.98
CA CYS A 98 -28.87 6.96 -7.85
C CYS A 98 -28.69 7.76 -6.55
N ALA A 99 -29.53 7.46 -5.55
CA ALA A 99 -29.55 8.20 -4.29
C ALA A 99 -28.28 7.97 -3.46
N GLU A 100 -27.76 6.75 -3.46
CA GLU A 100 -26.64 6.36 -2.61
C GLU A 100 -25.67 5.46 -3.38
N PRO A 101 -24.36 5.49 -3.05
CA PRO A 101 -23.41 4.54 -3.60
C PRO A 101 -23.69 3.13 -3.08
N LEU A 102 -23.19 2.14 -3.81
CA LEU A 102 -23.32 0.74 -3.40
C LEU A 102 -22.54 0.50 -2.09
N PRO A 103 -23.09 -0.31 -1.18
CA PRO A 103 -22.40 -0.67 0.05
C PRO A 103 -21.14 -1.50 -0.27
N GLY A 104 -20.17 -1.44 0.63
CA GLY A 104 -18.92 -2.18 0.51
C GLY A 104 -17.79 -1.40 -0.18
N TYR A 105 -18.04 -0.18 -0.63
CA TYR A 105 -16.95 0.69 -1.05
C TYR A 105 -16.05 0.97 0.15
N LYS A 106 -14.80 0.52 0.07
CA LYS A 106 -13.77 0.88 1.04
C LYS A 106 -12.62 1.51 0.27
N LYS A 107 -12.28 2.74 0.64
CA LYS A 107 -11.05 3.35 0.16
C LYS A 107 -9.89 2.51 0.66
N VAL A 108 -9.10 1.96 -0.25
CA VAL A 108 -7.90 1.22 0.11
C VAL A 108 -6.81 2.24 0.40
N ASN A 109 -6.39 2.32 1.65
CA ASN A 109 -5.34 3.22 2.08
C ASN A 109 -3.97 2.54 1.99
N SER A 110 -2.96 3.32 1.66
CA SER A 110 -1.57 2.86 1.73
C SER A 110 -1.21 2.50 3.16
N MET A 111 -0.51 1.39 3.35
CA MET A 111 -0.07 0.91 4.66
C MET A 111 1.43 1.02 4.84
N VAL A 112 2.19 0.94 3.76
CA VAL A 112 3.65 0.96 3.77
C VAL A 112 4.13 2.09 2.87
N PHE A 113 5.11 2.85 3.34
CA PHE A 113 5.67 3.99 2.62
C PHE A 113 7.18 3.85 2.51
N CYS A 114 7.74 4.29 1.38
CA CYS A 114 9.18 4.48 1.26
C CYS A 114 9.51 5.59 0.27
N GLY A 115 10.70 6.15 0.40
CA GLY A 115 11.25 7.04 -0.61
C GLY A 115 11.89 6.25 -1.73
N ILE A 116 11.60 6.62 -2.97
CA ILE A 116 12.22 6.05 -4.17
C ILE A 116 12.94 7.15 -4.91
N TYR A 117 14.24 6.97 -5.12
CA TYR A 117 15.11 7.96 -5.76
C TYR A 117 15.88 7.31 -6.90
N PRO A 118 16.06 8.02 -8.03
CA PRO A 118 16.96 7.49 -9.05
C PRO A 118 18.41 7.57 -8.56
N ALA A 119 19.19 6.53 -8.81
CA ALA A 119 20.61 6.52 -8.47
C ALA A 119 21.37 7.63 -9.21
N ASP A 120 20.97 7.91 -10.45
CA ASP A 120 21.41 9.05 -11.25
C ASP A 120 20.32 10.13 -11.24
N GLY A 121 20.58 11.28 -10.65
CA GLY A 121 19.61 12.39 -10.56
C GLY A 121 19.08 12.88 -11.89
N ALA A 122 19.85 12.72 -12.98
CA ALA A 122 19.41 13.05 -14.34
C ALA A 122 18.23 12.18 -14.81
N LYS A 123 18.00 11.03 -14.17
CA LYS A 123 16.91 10.09 -14.46
C LYS A 123 15.62 10.38 -13.70
N TYR A 124 15.56 11.47 -12.94
CA TYR A 124 14.33 11.84 -12.21
C TYR A 124 13.10 11.93 -13.11
N PRO A 125 13.17 12.58 -14.30
CA PRO A 125 12.02 12.60 -15.21
C PRO A 125 11.58 11.22 -15.68
N ASP A 126 12.54 10.30 -15.87
CA ASP A 126 12.24 8.92 -16.27
C ASP A 126 11.52 8.17 -15.17
N LEU A 127 11.94 8.38 -13.91
CA LEU A 127 11.25 7.79 -12.76
C LEU A 127 9.83 8.33 -12.61
N ARG A 128 9.64 9.62 -12.76
CA ARG A 128 8.31 10.26 -12.74
C ARG A 128 7.39 9.65 -13.78
N ASP A 129 7.87 9.54 -15.02
CA ASP A 129 7.09 9.01 -16.13
C ASP A 129 6.75 7.51 -15.91
N ALA A 130 7.69 6.76 -15.37
CA ALA A 130 7.47 5.34 -15.04
C ALA A 130 6.41 5.17 -13.94
N LEU A 131 6.46 5.96 -12.87
CA LEU A 131 5.46 5.91 -11.80
C LEU A 131 4.08 6.30 -12.32
N GLU A 132 3.99 7.30 -13.17
CA GLU A 132 2.74 7.72 -13.79
C GLU A 132 2.13 6.59 -14.64
N LYS A 133 2.94 5.91 -15.46
CA LYS A 133 2.49 4.77 -16.26
C LYS A 133 2.06 3.59 -15.41
N LEU A 134 2.82 3.27 -14.36
CA LEU A 134 2.46 2.18 -13.45
C LEU A 134 1.15 2.47 -12.73
N GLN A 135 0.93 3.71 -12.31
CA GLN A 135 -0.30 4.10 -11.64
C GLN A 135 -1.54 3.97 -12.52
N LEU A 136 -1.40 4.11 -13.85
CA LEU A 136 -2.50 3.91 -14.78
C LEU A 136 -3.10 2.51 -14.68
N ASN A 137 -2.27 1.50 -14.39
CA ASN A 137 -2.71 0.10 -14.24
C ASN A 137 -2.73 -0.38 -12.78
N ASP A 138 -2.34 0.49 -11.85
CA ASP A 138 -2.30 0.20 -10.43
C ASP A 138 -2.72 1.45 -9.65
N ALA A 139 -4.03 1.63 -9.53
CA ALA A 139 -4.60 2.80 -8.86
C ALA A 139 -4.30 2.85 -7.35
N ALA A 140 -3.86 1.73 -6.76
CA ALA A 140 -3.47 1.67 -5.35
C ALA A 140 -2.09 2.29 -5.10
N LEU A 141 -1.24 2.40 -6.13
CA LEU A 141 0.04 3.09 -6.01
C LEU A 141 -0.20 4.59 -5.81
N GLN A 142 0.33 5.11 -4.71
CA GLN A 142 0.32 6.55 -4.40
C GLN A 142 1.75 7.05 -4.43
N TYR A 143 1.96 8.25 -4.95
CA TYR A 143 3.27 8.87 -4.92
C TYR A 143 3.15 10.40 -4.95
N GLU A 144 4.12 11.06 -4.34
CA GLU A 144 4.25 12.51 -4.37
C GLU A 144 5.73 12.88 -4.42
N PRO A 145 6.09 14.02 -5.02
CA PRO A 145 7.47 14.47 -5.06
C PRO A 145 8.05 14.63 -3.64
N GLU A 146 9.31 14.27 -3.50
CA GLU A 146 10.06 14.40 -2.27
C GLU A 146 11.49 14.79 -2.58
N THR A 147 12.11 15.54 -1.67
CA THR A 147 13.50 15.94 -1.80
C THR A 147 14.28 15.48 -0.58
N SER A 148 15.43 14.87 -0.82
CA SER A 148 16.39 14.49 0.19
C SER A 148 17.67 15.28 -0.01
N VAL A 149 18.25 15.78 1.08
CA VAL A 149 19.55 16.46 1.02
C VAL A 149 20.63 15.51 0.49
N ALA A 150 20.57 14.24 0.89
CA ALA A 150 21.55 13.22 0.50
C ALA A 150 21.31 12.67 -0.91
N LEU A 151 20.05 12.45 -1.30
CA LEU A 151 19.68 11.70 -2.52
C LEU A 151 19.13 12.57 -3.65
N GLY A 152 18.83 13.86 -3.37
CA GLY A 152 18.24 14.76 -4.35
C GLY A 152 16.74 14.58 -4.51
N PHE A 153 16.26 14.71 -5.73
CA PHE A 153 14.84 14.60 -6.05
C PHE A 153 14.39 13.14 -6.22
N GLY A 154 13.26 12.81 -5.65
CA GLY A 154 12.63 11.51 -5.74
C GLY A 154 11.16 11.59 -5.40
N PHE A 155 10.60 10.46 -4.95
CA PHE A 155 9.18 10.37 -4.62
C PHE A 155 8.98 9.62 -3.31
N ARG A 156 8.04 10.11 -2.49
CA ARG A 156 7.49 9.36 -1.37
C ARG A 156 6.34 8.51 -1.92
N CYS A 157 6.50 7.20 -1.87
CA CYS A 157 5.54 6.26 -2.44
C CYS A 157 4.80 5.51 -1.35
N GLY A 158 3.50 5.30 -1.56
CA GLY A 158 2.63 4.53 -0.67
C GLY A 158 2.13 3.27 -1.35
N PHE A 159 2.13 2.16 -0.59
CA PHE A 159 1.81 0.82 -1.07
C PHE A 159 0.81 0.14 -0.15
N LEU A 160 0.06 -0.83 -0.68
CA LEU A 160 -0.86 -1.64 0.10
C LEU A 160 -0.18 -2.51 1.15
N GLY A 161 1.07 -2.89 0.89
CA GLY A 161 1.89 -3.71 1.76
C GLY A 161 3.25 -3.96 1.13
N LEU A 162 4.05 -4.83 1.75
CA LEU A 162 5.41 -5.14 1.26
C LEU A 162 5.43 -5.81 -0.11
N LEU A 163 4.51 -6.72 -0.37
CA LEU A 163 4.44 -7.40 -1.66
C LEU A 163 4.18 -6.41 -2.78
N HIS A 164 3.27 -5.46 -2.56
CA HIS A 164 2.97 -4.40 -3.51
C HIS A 164 4.21 -3.54 -3.78
N LEU A 165 4.94 -3.18 -2.73
CA LEU A 165 6.20 -2.44 -2.85
C LEU A 165 7.23 -3.20 -3.68
N GLU A 166 7.42 -4.48 -3.41
CA GLU A 166 8.37 -5.32 -4.14
C GLU A 166 8.02 -5.45 -5.62
N ILE A 167 6.73 -5.63 -5.92
CA ILE A 167 6.25 -5.71 -7.31
C ILE A 167 6.53 -4.41 -8.06
N ILE A 168 6.21 -3.27 -7.47
CA ILE A 168 6.43 -1.95 -8.09
C ILE A 168 7.93 -1.70 -8.28
N GLN A 169 8.74 -1.97 -7.27
CA GLN A 169 10.18 -1.80 -7.35
C GLN A 169 10.79 -2.67 -8.45
N GLU A 170 10.41 -3.93 -8.53
CA GLU A 170 10.87 -4.83 -9.57
C GLU A 170 10.48 -4.36 -10.96
N ARG A 171 9.25 -3.87 -11.14
CA ARG A 171 8.79 -3.34 -12.42
C ARG A 171 9.54 -2.09 -12.84
N LEU A 172 9.81 -1.17 -11.91
CA LEU A 172 10.61 0.03 -12.20
C LEU A 172 12.03 -0.35 -12.66
N GLU A 173 12.63 -1.34 -12.03
CA GLU A 173 13.98 -1.79 -12.35
C GLU A 173 14.05 -2.56 -13.67
N ARG A 174 13.11 -3.45 -13.93
CA ARG A 174 13.11 -4.34 -15.10
C ARG A 174 12.43 -3.77 -16.33
N GLU A 175 11.19 -3.27 -16.19
CA GLU A 175 10.42 -2.76 -17.33
C GLU A 175 10.90 -1.38 -17.78
N TYR A 176 11.30 -0.54 -16.84
CA TYR A 176 11.71 0.84 -17.10
C TYR A 176 13.22 1.04 -17.02
N ASN A 177 13.95 -0.02 -16.72
CA ASN A 177 15.41 -0.04 -16.69
C ASN A 177 16.01 1.06 -15.82
N LEU A 178 15.43 1.27 -14.65
CA LEU A 178 15.86 2.29 -13.70
C LEU A 178 16.74 1.68 -12.61
N ASP A 179 17.80 2.40 -12.26
CA ASP A 179 18.63 2.12 -11.09
C ASP A 179 18.09 2.97 -9.93
N LEU A 180 17.64 2.32 -8.87
CA LEU A 180 16.91 2.99 -7.78
C LEU A 180 17.65 2.87 -6.46
N VAL A 181 17.51 3.94 -5.66
CA VAL A 181 17.83 3.92 -4.23
C VAL A 181 16.49 4.03 -3.49
N THR A 182 16.20 3.06 -2.63
CA THR A 182 14.99 3.05 -1.84
C THR A 182 15.33 3.19 -0.37
N THR A 183 14.54 4.00 0.34
CA THR A 183 14.66 4.14 1.79
C THR A 183 14.04 2.93 2.49
N ALA A 184 14.32 2.74 3.77
CA ALA A 184 13.69 1.70 4.56
C ALA A 184 12.16 1.88 4.56
N PRO A 185 11.37 0.80 4.38
CA PRO A 185 9.93 0.90 4.48
C PRO A 185 9.48 1.44 5.85
N SER A 186 8.45 2.25 5.85
CA SER A 186 7.88 2.84 7.06
C SER A 186 6.36 2.69 7.05
N VAL A 187 5.76 2.82 8.22
CA VAL A 187 4.30 2.82 8.38
C VAL A 187 3.83 4.23 8.69
N ILE A 188 2.51 4.46 8.71
CA ILE A 188 1.97 5.74 9.14
C ILE A 188 1.94 5.75 10.66
N TYR A 189 2.66 6.71 11.27
CA TYR A 189 2.55 6.98 12.70
C TYR A 189 1.62 8.17 12.93
N LYS A 190 0.90 8.16 14.04
CA LYS A 190 0.13 9.32 14.48
C LYS A 190 0.91 10.08 15.53
N VAL A 191 1.21 11.34 15.26
CA VAL A 191 1.96 12.20 16.16
C VAL A 191 1.00 13.15 16.84
N HIS A 192 0.88 13.04 18.16
CA HIS A 192 0.11 13.92 19.02
C HIS A 192 1.03 15.00 19.59
N GLN A 193 0.78 16.25 19.23
CA GLN A 193 1.59 17.35 19.65
C GLN A 193 1.07 17.99 20.95
N THR A 194 1.94 18.68 21.66
CA THR A 194 1.60 19.32 22.95
C THR A 194 0.54 20.41 22.82
N ASP A 195 0.37 20.98 21.61
CA ASP A 195 -0.68 21.97 21.32
C ASP A 195 -2.07 21.34 21.01
N GLY A 196 -2.17 20.01 21.08
CA GLY A 196 -3.40 19.28 20.81
C GLY A 196 -3.60 18.87 19.36
N THR A 197 -2.72 19.26 18.44
CA THR A 197 -2.79 18.83 17.04
C THR A 197 -2.33 17.39 16.86
N VAL A 198 -2.92 16.69 15.90
CA VAL A 198 -2.55 15.32 15.53
C VAL A 198 -2.32 15.27 14.03
N PHE A 199 -1.22 14.69 13.61
CA PHE A 199 -0.96 14.50 12.18
C PHE A 199 -0.39 13.12 11.89
N ASP A 200 -0.54 12.68 10.63
CA ASP A 200 -0.01 11.42 10.13
C ASP A 200 1.42 11.64 9.63
N LEU A 201 2.35 10.85 10.15
CA LEU A 201 3.76 10.87 9.77
C LEU A 201 4.07 9.68 8.86
N THR A 202 4.40 9.95 7.60
CA THR A 202 4.78 8.93 6.62
C THR A 202 6.27 8.90 6.32
N ASN A 203 6.97 10.00 6.59
CA ASN A 203 8.41 10.13 6.40
C ASN A 203 9.08 10.42 7.73
N PRO A 204 9.96 9.55 8.23
CA PRO A 204 10.65 9.76 9.51
C PRO A 204 11.40 11.10 9.62
N THR A 205 11.90 11.64 8.51
CA THR A 205 12.62 12.93 8.52
C THR A 205 11.72 14.10 8.91
N ASN A 206 10.41 13.97 8.77
CA ASN A 206 9.45 15.01 9.11
C ASN A 206 8.99 14.99 10.57
N LEU A 207 9.57 14.11 11.38
CA LEU A 207 9.28 14.09 12.82
C LEU A 207 9.69 15.43 13.44
N PRO A 208 8.77 16.14 14.10
CA PRO A 208 9.11 17.40 14.75
C PRO A 208 10.01 17.20 15.95
N ASP A 209 10.48 18.31 16.52
CA ASP A 209 11.31 18.31 17.73
C ASP A 209 10.59 17.51 18.84
N PRO A 210 11.30 16.58 19.51
CA PRO A 210 10.71 15.79 20.60
C PRO A 210 10.01 16.62 21.68
N SER A 211 10.45 17.85 21.92
CA SER A 211 9.82 18.73 22.93
C SER A 211 8.39 19.14 22.58
N THR A 212 8.01 19.06 21.30
CA THR A 212 6.67 19.39 20.81
C THR A 212 5.74 18.18 20.73
N ILE A 213 6.25 16.98 20.97
CA ILE A 213 5.50 15.73 20.89
C ILE A 213 5.03 15.33 22.27
N GLU A 214 3.70 15.15 22.43
CA GLU A 214 3.12 14.61 23.64
C GLU A 214 3.27 13.09 23.68
N TYR A 215 2.81 12.42 22.62
CA TYR A 215 2.99 10.98 22.45
C TYR A 215 2.79 10.61 20.98
N MET A 216 3.16 9.37 20.65
CA MET A 216 2.98 8.82 19.31
C MET A 216 2.20 7.51 19.36
N GLU A 217 1.44 7.24 18.30
CA GLU A 217 0.75 5.98 18.11
C GLU A 217 1.28 5.25 16.89
N GLU A 218 1.31 3.92 16.96
CA GLU A 218 1.68 3.05 15.85
C GLU A 218 0.52 2.16 15.42
N PRO A 219 0.48 1.77 14.14
CA PRO A 219 -0.56 0.87 13.66
C PRO A 219 -0.34 -0.55 14.15
N ILE A 220 -1.43 -1.18 14.58
CA ILE A 220 -1.49 -2.55 15.07
C ILE A 220 -2.34 -3.37 14.13
N VAL A 221 -1.93 -4.59 13.86
CA VAL A 221 -2.68 -5.54 13.03
C VAL A 221 -3.16 -6.73 13.87
N SER A 222 -4.30 -7.28 13.46
CA SER A 222 -4.77 -8.60 13.92
C SER A 222 -4.20 -9.64 12.98
N ALA A 223 -3.38 -10.54 13.50
CA ALA A 223 -2.65 -11.53 12.72
C ALA A 223 -3.17 -12.94 13.00
N GLU A 224 -3.28 -13.73 11.95
CA GLU A 224 -3.59 -15.15 12.01
C GLU A 224 -2.46 -15.95 11.38
N ILE A 225 -1.90 -16.88 12.14
CA ILE A 225 -0.80 -17.73 11.69
C ILE A 225 -1.22 -19.18 11.78
N MET A 226 -1.28 -19.85 10.64
CA MET A 226 -1.53 -21.29 10.57
C MET A 226 -0.20 -22.02 10.47
N VAL A 227 0.05 -22.94 11.39
CA VAL A 227 1.32 -23.64 11.47
C VAL A 227 1.13 -25.08 11.94
N THR A 228 2.02 -25.98 11.54
CA THR A 228 1.99 -27.35 12.04
C THR A 228 2.38 -27.39 13.52
N LYS A 229 1.80 -28.32 14.24
CA LYS A 229 1.89 -28.46 15.70
C LYS A 229 3.33 -28.36 16.23
N GLU A 230 4.27 -28.98 15.53
CA GLU A 230 5.67 -29.04 15.99
C GLU A 230 6.38 -27.68 15.99
N TYR A 231 5.89 -26.70 15.22
CA TYR A 231 6.50 -25.37 15.12
C TYR A 231 5.78 -24.29 15.94
N VAL A 232 4.72 -24.63 16.64
CA VAL A 232 3.92 -23.66 17.44
C VAL A 232 4.81 -22.88 18.40
N GLY A 233 5.67 -23.57 19.15
CA GLY A 233 6.56 -22.91 20.11
C GLY A 233 7.51 -21.92 19.47
N ALA A 234 8.09 -22.29 18.34
CA ALA A 234 9.03 -21.41 17.61
C ALA A 234 8.33 -20.14 17.09
N ILE A 235 7.10 -20.28 16.62
CA ILE A 235 6.34 -19.13 16.10
C ILE A 235 5.84 -18.25 17.25
N MET A 236 5.44 -18.81 18.38
CA MET A 236 5.09 -18.02 19.57
C MET A 236 6.29 -17.20 20.07
N THR A 237 7.48 -17.79 20.05
CA THR A 237 8.71 -17.08 20.42
C THR A 237 8.98 -15.93 19.45
N LEU A 238 8.81 -16.16 18.15
CA LEU A 238 8.97 -15.10 17.14
C LEU A 238 8.02 -13.94 17.40
N CYS A 239 6.74 -14.22 17.61
CA CYS A 239 5.75 -13.18 17.88
C CYS A 239 6.07 -12.38 19.15
N GLN A 240 6.56 -13.04 20.18
CA GLN A 240 7.00 -12.37 21.40
C GLN A 240 8.20 -11.44 21.12
N GLU A 241 9.18 -11.89 20.37
CA GLU A 241 10.34 -11.08 19.96
C GLU A 241 9.92 -9.84 19.15
N ARG A 242 8.80 -9.92 18.46
CA ARG A 242 8.24 -8.83 17.63
C ARG A 242 7.17 -8.02 18.36
N ARG A 243 7.20 -7.98 19.67
CA ARG A 243 6.27 -7.23 20.52
C ARG A 243 4.81 -7.62 20.31
N GLY A 244 4.57 -8.86 19.93
CA GLY A 244 3.22 -9.38 19.72
C GLY A 244 2.50 -9.66 21.03
N THR A 245 1.17 -9.47 21.01
CA THR A 245 0.27 -9.82 22.08
C THR A 245 -0.50 -11.07 21.71
N TYR A 246 -0.34 -12.13 22.49
CA TYR A 246 -1.07 -13.38 22.29
C TYR A 246 -2.56 -13.19 22.52
N ILE A 247 -3.37 -13.65 21.60
CA ILE A 247 -4.84 -13.59 21.72
C ILE A 247 -5.41 -14.99 21.96
N SER A 248 -5.16 -15.94 21.05
CA SER A 248 -5.70 -17.29 21.18
C SER A 248 -4.93 -18.28 20.31
N MET A 249 -5.14 -19.57 20.62
CA MET A 249 -4.66 -20.67 19.81
C MET A 249 -5.77 -21.72 19.71
N GLU A 250 -6.02 -22.19 18.50
CA GLU A 250 -6.98 -23.25 18.22
C GLU A 250 -6.34 -24.34 17.38
N TYR A 251 -6.62 -25.61 17.70
CA TYR A 251 -6.23 -26.71 16.82
C TYR A 251 -7.31 -26.90 15.76
N MET A 252 -6.95 -26.68 14.51
CA MET A 252 -7.88 -26.84 13.38
C MET A 252 -8.00 -28.30 12.93
N GLU A 253 -6.92 -29.06 13.13
CA GLU A 253 -6.79 -30.49 12.87
C GLU A 253 -5.82 -31.05 13.91
N GLU A 254 -5.63 -32.36 13.94
CA GLU A 254 -4.66 -32.97 14.87
C GLU A 254 -3.22 -32.48 14.69
N THR A 255 -2.90 -31.99 13.47
CA THR A 255 -1.53 -31.62 13.10
C THR A 255 -1.30 -30.12 12.92
N ARG A 256 -2.37 -29.30 12.93
CA ARG A 256 -2.27 -27.87 12.63
C ARG A 256 -2.93 -27.02 13.70
N ALA A 257 -2.30 -25.88 13.98
CA ALA A 257 -2.81 -24.90 14.93
C ALA A 257 -2.96 -23.53 14.24
N LEU A 258 -4.00 -22.79 14.64
CA LEU A 258 -4.23 -21.41 14.28
C LEU A 258 -3.87 -20.52 15.47
N LEU A 259 -2.84 -19.70 15.30
CA LEU A 259 -2.40 -18.73 16.29
C LEU A 259 -2.97 -17.36 15.95
N LYS A 260 -3.55 -16.69 16.90
CA LYS A 260 -4.02 -15.31 16.77
C LYS A 260 -3.21 -14.38 17.66
N TYR A 261 -2.65 -13.34 17.05
CA TYR A 261 -1.84 -12.34 17.71
C TYR A 261 -2.24 -10.94 17.27
N GLU A 262 -1.94 -9.97 18.12
CA GLU A 262 -1.87 -8.57 17.70
C GLU A 262 -0.40 -8.20 17.58
N LEU A 263 -0.02 -7.66 16.42
CA LEU A 263 1.35 -7.32 16.11
C LEU A 263 1.45 -5.88 15.63
N PRO A 264 2.48 -5.13 16.06
CA PRO A 264 2.77 -3.85 15.44
C PRO A 264 3.12 -4.03 13.96
N LEU A 265 2.49 -3.24 13.09
CA LEU A 265 2.74 -3.34 11.65
C LEU A 265 4.22 -3.11 11.33
N ASN A 266 4.87 -2.20 12.04
CA ASN A 266 6.29 -1.92 11.85
C ASN A 266 7.19 -3.15 12.07
N GLU A 267 6.80 -4.05 12.95
CA GLU A 267 7.55 -5.28 13.21
C GLU A 267 7.38 -6.32 12.09
N ILE A 268 6.27 -6.25 11.36
CA ILE A 268 5.98 -7.15 10.24
C ILE A 268 6.77 -6.76 8.99
N ILE A 269 6.98 -5.47 8.75
CA ILE A 269 7.66 -4.98 7.56
C ILE A 269 9.18 -5.21 7.58
N TYR A 270 9.73 -5.71 8.68
CA TYR A 270 11.14 -6.06 8.79
C TYR A 270 11.32 -7.57 8.90
N ASP A 271 11.60 -8.25 7.80
CA ASP A 271 11.97 -9.67 7.71
C ASP A 271 11.06 -10.69 8.43
N PHE A 272 9.87 -10.26 8.88
CA PHE A 272 8.95 -11.15 9.61
C PHE A 272 8.53 -12.38 8.80
N PHE A 273 8.22 -12.19 7.53
CA PHE A 273 7.82 -13.30 6.65
C PHE A 273 8.96 -14.31 6.48
N ASP A 274 10.17 -13.83 6.31
CA ASP A 274 11.34 -14.70 6.16
C ASP A 274 11.62 -15.46 7.45
N ALA A 275 11.51 -14.80 8.61
CA ALA A 275 11.66 -15.43 9.91
C ALA A 275 10.56 -16.47 10.15
N LEU A 276 9.32 -16.16 9.77
CA LEU A 276 8.18 -17.07 9.90
C LEU A 276 8.41 -18.36 9.10
N LYS A 277 8.82 -18.24 7.85
CA LYS A 277 9.12 -19.38 6.99
C LYS A 277 10.32 -20.17 7.47
N SER A 278 11.38 -19.49 7.86
CA SER A 278 12.60 -20.11 8.36
C SER A 278 12.34 -20.93 9.63
N ARG A 279 11.58 -20.40 10.57
CA ARG A 279 11.27 -21.08 11.85
C ARG A 279 10.20 -22.15 11.75
N SER A 280 9.48 -22.22 10.64
CA SER A 280 8.45 -23.24 10.39
C SER A 280 8.77 -24.16 9.22
N ARG A 281 9.98 -24.10 8.69
CA ARG A 281 10.42 -24.82 7.49
C ARG A 281 9.50 -24.63 6.28
N GLY A 282 8.92 -23.42 6.16
CA GLY A 282 8.02 -23.09 5.06
C GLY A 282 6.57 -23.53 5.26
N TYR A 283 6.21 -24.10 6.40
CA TYR A 283 4.86 -24.62 6.68
C TYR A 283 3.91 -23.64 7.34
N ALA A 284 4.37 -22.43 7.66
CA ALA A 284 3.49 -21.40 8.21
C ALA A 284 2.83 -20.59 7.11
N SER A 285 1.54 -20.32 7.25
CA SER A 285 0.83 -19.32 6.47
C SER A 285 0.47 -18.16 7.38
N PHE A 286 0.39 -16.98 6.81
CA PHE A 286 0.21 -15.75 7.57
C PHE A 286 -0.78 -14.83 6.86
N ASP A 287 -1.75 -14.35 7.62
CA ASP A 287 -2.73 -13.37 7.18
C ASP A 287 -2.91 -12.31 8.25
N TYR A 288 -3.16 -11.06 7.87
CA TYR A 288 -3.36 -9.99 8.81
C TYR A 288 -4.26 -8.89 8.25
N GLU A 289 -4.89 -8.17 9.16
CA GLU A 289 -5.70 -6.99 8.83
C GLU A 289 -5.46 -5.89 9.84
N MET A 290 -5.68 -4.64 9.44
CA MET A 290 -5.54 -3.50 10.34
C MET A 290 -6.56 -3.60 11.48
N LYS A 291 -6.09 -3.43 12.71
CA LYS A 291 -6.93 -3.34 13.90
C LYS A 291 -7.15 -1.89 14.33
N GLY A 292 -6.09 -1.09 14.38
CA GLY A 292 -6.15 0.28 14.87
C GLY A 292 -4.77 0.80 15.25
N TYR A 293 -4.76 1.80 16.12
CA TYR A 293 -3.55 2.46 16.58
C TYR A 293 -3.38 2.28 18.08
N GLN A 294 -2.13 2.24 18.52
CA GLN A 294 -1.78 2.08 19.91
C GLN A 294 -0.63 3.04 20.27
N GLN A 295 -0.75 3.71 21.40
CA GLN A 295 0.35 4.52 21.94
C GLN A 295 1.55 3.62 22.21
N SER A 296 2.73 4.05 21.75
CA SER A 296 3.96 3.28 21.88
C SER A 296 5.14 4.21 22.09
N ASP A 297 6.17 3.71 22.78
CA ASP A 297 7.41 4.44 23.00
C ASP A 297 8.32 4.29 21.76
N LEU A 298 8.22 5.26 20.88
CA LEU A 298 8.89 5.26 19.58
C LEU A 298 10.01 6.29 19.57
N VAL A 299 11.11 5.94 18.93
CA VAL A 299 12.27 6.83 18.79
C VAL A 299 12.69 6.89 17.33
N LYS A 300 13.17 8.04 16.92
CA LYS A 300 13.78 8.24 15.61
C LYS A 300 15.27 7.95 15.73
N LEU A 301 15.77 7.10 14.84
CA LEU A 301 17.20 6.86 14.70
C LEU A 301 17.73 7.58 13.47
N ASP A 302 18.76 8.39 13.67
CA ASP A 302 19.49 9.04 12.60
C ASP A 302 20.80 8.29 12.36
N ILE A 303 21.15 8.15 11.09
CA ILE A 303 22.43 7.57 10.69
C ILE A 303 23.36 8.68 10.24
N LEU A 304 24.57 8.70 10.81
CA LEU A 304 25.59 9.66 10.45
C LEU A 304 26.63 8.99 9.55
N ILE A 305 26.91 9.64 8.43
CA ILE A 305 28.04 9.27 7.57
C ILE A 305 28.98 10.46 7.55
N ASN A 306 30.22 10.24 7.94
CA ASN A 306 31.22 11.31 8.07
C ASN A 306 30.71 12.45 8.95
N ARG A 307 30.08 12.11 10.08
CA ARG A 307 29.49 13.02 11.09
C ARG A 307 28.32 13.88 10.62
N GLU A 308 27.79 13.61 9.44
CA GLU A 308 26.62 14.30 8.92
C GLU A 308 25.42 13.35 8.85
N THR A 309 24.25 13.85 9.30
CA THR A 309 23.01 13.09 9.23
C THR A 309 22.61 12.86 7.77
N VAL A 310 22.33 11.59 7.43
CA VAL A 310 21.77 11.22 6.14
C VAL A 310 20.28 11.05 6.31
N ASP A 311 19.49 12.03 5.87
CA ASP A 311 18.05 12.09 6.08
C ASP A 311 17.30 10.85 5.53
N ALA A 312 17.70 10.36 4.37
CA ALA A 312 17.09 9.19 3.73
C ALA A 312 17.29 7.89 4.50
N LEU A 313 18.25 7.83 5.42
CA LEU A 313 18.53 6.65 6.24
C LEU A 313 17.87 6.72 7.62
N SER A 314 17.15 7.80 7.94
CA SER A 314 16.44 7.93 9.20
C SER A 314 15.25 6.96 9.26
N PHE A 315 14.99 6.38 10.42
CA PHE A 315 13.87 5.46 10.62
C PHE A 315 13.35 5.53 12.05
N ILE A 316 12.11 5.07 12.24
CA ILE A 316 11.44 5.07 13.53
C ILE A 316 11.28 3.62 14.00
N VAL A 317 11.65 3.38 15.25
CA VAL A 317 11.56 2.06 15.89
C VAL A 317 11.06 2.21 17.33
N HIS A 318 10.59 1.11 17.89
CA HIS A 318 10.31 1.06 19.32
C HIS A 318 11.61 1.18 20.13
N SER A 319 11.58 1.93 21.21
CA SER A 319 12.77 2.18 22.05
C SER A 319 13.44 0.89 22.55
N SER A 320 12.66 -0.15 22.82
CA SER A 320 13.18 -1.43 23.31
C SER A 320 14.08 -2.16 22.30
N THR A 321 13.92 -1.89 21.00
CA THR A 321 14.69 -2.56 19.93
C THR A 321 15.63 -1.62 19.20
N ALA A 322 15.67 -0.35 19.60
CA ALA A 322 16.42 0.70 18.90
C ALA A 322 17.91 0.38 18.75
N TYR A 323 18.56 -0.04 19.83
CA TYR A 323 19.99 -0.33 19.80
C TYR A 323 20.34 -1.49 18.86
N GLU A 324 19.60 -2.61 18.95
CA GLU A 324 19.85 -3.79 18.13
C GLU A 324 19.62 -3.50 16.63
N ARG A 325 18.57 -2.75 16.31
CA ARG A 325 18.29 -2.37 14.93
C ARG A 325 19.31 -1.43 14.36
N ALA A 326 19.72 -0.43 15.13
CA ALA A 326 20.79 0.47 14.77
C ALA A 326 22.07 -0.29 14.48
N ARG A 327 22.44 -1.21 15.36
CA ARG A 327 23.64 -2.04 15.20
C ARG A 327 23.62 -2.88 13.92
N LYS A 328 22.48 -3.56 13.64
CA LYS A 328 22.34 -4.38 12.43
C LYS A 328 22.48 -3.55 11.14
N ILE A 329 21.84 -2.39 11.11
CA ILE A 329 21.91 -1.50 9.95
C ILE A 329 23.35 -1.00 9.74
N CYS A 330 24.04 -0.70 10.81
CA CYS A 330 25.44 -0.23 10.75
C CYS A 330 26.40 -1.30 10.30
N GLU A 331 26.23 -2.52 10.76
CA GLU A 331 27.03 -3.66 10.30
C GLU A 331 26.85 -3.88 8.81
N LYS A 332 25.61 -3.77 8.31
CA LYS A 332 25.30 -3.89 6.89
C LYS A 332 25.91 -2.78 6.07
N LEU A 333 25.82 -1.52 6.54
CA LEU A 333 26.41 -0.37 5.86
C LEU A 333 27.93 -0.42 5.82
N LYS A 334 28.59 -0.96 6.85
CA LYS A 334 30.06 -1.15 6.86
C LYS A 334 30.55 -2.05 5.76
N GLU A 335 29.76 -2.98 5.31
CA GLU A 335 30.11 -3.89 4.21
C GLU A 335 30.05 -3.18 2.85
N GLU A 336 29.25 -2.11 2.73
CA GLU A 336 28.99 -1.44 1.47
C GLU A 336 29.68 -0.07 1.35
N ILE A 337 30.13 0.53 2.47
CA ILE A 337 30.72 1.88 2.52
C ILE A 337 32.15 1.81 3.03
N PRO A 338 33.11 2.59 2.44
CA PRO A 338 34.47 2.69 2.96
C PRO A 338 34.48 3.14 4.43
N ARG A 339 35.30 2.46 5.24
CA ARG A 339 35.33 2.63 6.71
C ARG A 339 35.46 4.05 7.20
N HIS A 340 36.22 4.88 6.53
CA HIS A 340 36.50 6.26 6.96
C HIS A 340 35.32 7.21 6.76
N LEU A 341 34.23 6.77 6.12
CA LEU A 341 33.04 7.58 5.85
C LEU A 341 31.85 7.23 6.75
N PHE A 342 32.04 6.25 7.67
CA PHE A 342 30.91 5.66 8.39
C PHE A 342 30.93 5.93 9.89
N GLU A 343 29.82 6.45 10.44
CA GLU A 343 29.61 6.72 11.86
C GLU A 343 28.10 6.73 12.19
N ILE A 344 27.75 6.29 13.37
CA ILE A 344 26.36 6.35 13.85
C ILE A 344 26.22 7.43 14.91
#